data_41c1a71b8a9024aa99b2e3b8cad35196
#
_entry.id   41c1a71b8a9024aa99b2e3b8cad35196
#
_cell.length_a   1.000
_cell.length_b   1.000
_cell.length_c   1.000
_cell.angle_alpha   90.00
_cell.angle_beta   90.00
_cell.angle_gamma   90.00
#
_symmetry.space_group_name_H-M   'P 1'
#
loop_
_entity.id
_entity.type
_entity.pdbx_description
1 polymer ?
#
loop_
_entity_poly.entity_id
_entity_poly.type
_entity_poly.pdbx_seq_one_letter_code
_entity_poly.pdbx_strand_id
1 'polypeptide(L)'
;MREWKVAGGLLADERGLLLVANTRRNGSIDWTTPGGVVDDGESPIEALGREVAEETGLLVPAWQRLCWTVSVEFMEMEMTLDVEVHLAESFTGDLIIDDPDGIVTAAEFVDRRGVVDRLVGASMWVAEPLHDWTAGSWSDVRHYDYAAHGSRPSDLRAERRNP
;
A
#
# COMPACT_ATOMS: atom_id res chain seq x y z
N MET A 1 7.04 20.74 -8.98
CA MET A 1 7.15 19.30 -8.69
C MET A 1 5.85 18.80 -8.08
N ARG A 2 5.33 17.71 -8.57
CA ARG A 2 4.09 17.13 -8.08
C ARG A 2 4.38 16.19 -6.90
N GLU A 3 3.63 16.36 -5.82
CA GLU A 3 3.80 15.57 -4.59
C GLU A 3 2.54 14.73 -4.34
N TRP A 4 2.73 13.42 -4.16
CA TRP A 4 1.68 12.50 -3.78
C TRP A 4 1.93 11.95 -2.39
N LYS A 5 0.90 11.99 -1.55
CA LYS A 5 0.92 11.38 -0.23
C LYS A 5 -0.09 10.25 -0.19
N VAL A 6 0.36 9.08 0.24
CA VAL A 6 -0.45 7.85 0.27
C VAL A 6 -0.36 7.24 1.66
N ALA A 7 -1.44 6.67 2.12
CA ALA A 7 -1.46 5.87 3.35
C ALA A 7 -1.91 4.45 3.02
N GLY A 8 -1.21 3.47 3.56
CA GLY A 8 -1.52 2.05 3.41
C GLY A 8 -1.70 1.38 4.77
N GLY A 9 -2.53 0.34 4.82
CA GLY A 9 -2.89 -0.33 6.06
C GLY A 9 -2.52 -1.80 6.10
N LEU A 10 -1.98 -2.22 7.24
CA LEU A 10 -1.75 -3.63 7.54
C LEU A 10 -2.89 -4.13 8.42
N LEU A 11 -3.79 -4.91 7.82
CA LEU A 11 -4.88 -5.59 8.52
C LEU A 11 -4.57 -7.08 8.47
N ALA A 12 -4.35 -7.67 9.64
CA ALA A 12 -3.96 -9.07 9.74
C ALA A 12 -4.68 -9.76 10.89
N ASP A 13 -5.02 -11.02 10.69
CA ASP A 13 -5.54 -11.93 11.69
C ASP A 13 -5.07 -13.34 11.36
N GLU A 14 -5.73 -14.38 11.92
CA GLU A 14 -5.36 -15.78 11.69
C GLU A 14 -5.44 -16.20 10.22
N ARG A 15 -6.18 -15.47 9.40
CA ARG A 15 -6.27 -15.73 7.94
C ARG A 15 -5.05 -15.23 7.17
N GLY A 16 -4.28 -14.32 7.77
CA GLY A 16 -3.13 -13.70 7.14
C GLY A 16 -3.26 -12.19 6.99
N LEU A 17 -2.54 -11.62 6.02
CA LEU A 17 -2.51 -10.20 5.73
C LEU A 17 -3.49 -9.88 4.60
N LEU A 18 -4.27 -8.81 4.77
CA LEU A 18 -5.22 -8.35 3.76
C LEU A 18 -4.48 -7.66 2.61
N LEU A 19 -4.69 -8.16 1.40
CA LEU A 19 -4.26 -7.51 0.16
C LEU A 19 -5.48 -7.22 -0.72
N VAL A 20 -5.41 -6.16 -1.50
CA VAL A 20 -6.43 -5.77 -2.47
C VAL A 20 -5.89 -5.85 -3.89
N ALA A 21 -6.73 -6.28 -4.82
CA ALA A 21 -6.41 -6.31 -6.24
C ALA A 21 -6.88 -5.01 -6.89
N ASN A 22 -5.95 -4.31 -7.50
CA ASN A 22 -6.22 -3.07 -8.24
C ASN A 22 -6.25 -3.40 -9.73
N THR A 23 -7.38 -3.18 -10.38
CA THR A 23 -7.50 -3.37 -11.82
C THR A 23 -7.26 -2.05 -12.53
N ARG A 24 -6.25 -2.00 -13.36
CA ARG A 24 -5.86 -0.82 -14.12
C ARG A 24 -6.65 -0.73 -15.43
N ARG A 25 -6.62 0.46 -16.08
CA ARG A 25 -7.35 0.70 -17.34
C ARG A 25 -6.98 -0.28 -18.44
N ASN A 26 -5.72 -0.72 -18.49
CA ASN A 26 -5.24 -1.69 -19.48
C ASN A 26 -5.64 -3.15 -19.15
N GLY A 27 -6.40 -3.37 -18.08
CA GLY A 27 -6.81 -4.69 -17.63
C GLY A 27 -5.82 -5.42 -16.76
N SER A 28 -4.63 -4.84 -16.54
CA SER A 28 -3.64 -5.44 -15.64
C SER A 28 -4.09 -5.33 -14.18
N ILE A 29 -3.68 -6.30 -13.37
CA ILE A 29 -4.00 -6.37 -11.95
C ILE A 29 -2.70 -6.32 -11.15
N ASP A 30 -2.65 -5.43 -10.16
CA ASP A 30 -1.58 -5.43 -9.17
C ASP A 30 -2.18 -5.52 -7.77
N TRP A 31 -1.45 -6.18 -6.87
CA TRP A 31 -1.87 -6.38 -5.50
C TRP A 31 -1.08 -5.46 -4.57
N THR A 32 -1.79 -4.82 -3.66
CA THR A 32 -1.20 -3.93 -2.64
C THR A 32 -1.93 -4.13 -1.31
N THR A 33 -1.41 -3.51 -0.25
CA THR A 33 -2.22 -3.29 0.96
C THR A 33 -3.34 -2.31 0.64
N PRO A 34 -4.48 -2.38 1.34
CA PRO A 34 -5.54 -1.38 1.16
C PRO A 34 -5.04 0.01 1.57
N GLY A 35 -5.52 1.02 0.90
CA GLY A 35 -5.15 2.41 1.14
C GLY A 35 -5.31 3.27 -0.09
N GLY A 36 -4.87 4.50 -0.01
CA GLY A 36 -4.97 5.42 -1.12
C GLY A 36 -4.39 6.79 -0.83
N VAL A 37 -4.69 7.72 -1.72
CA VAL A 37 -4.18 9.09 -1.66
C VAL A 37 -4.80 9.83 -0.48
N VAL A 38 -3.97 10.57 0.23
CA VAL A 38 -4.42 11.49 1.29
C VAL A 38 -4.88 12.78 0.62
N ASP A 39 -6.17 13.10 0.76
CA ASP A 39 -6.75 14.31 0.20
C ASP A 39 -6.35 15.54 1.01
N ASP A 40 -6.39 16.71 0.38
CA ASP A 40 -6.13 17.97 1.08
C ASP A 40 -7.07 18.13 2.28
N GLY A 41 -6.49 18.44 3.43
CA GLY A 41 -7.25 18.61 4.67
C GLY A 41 -7.49 17.33 5.45
N GLU A 42 -7.17 16.17 4.89
CA GLU A 42 -7.20 14.90 5.63
C GLU A 42 -5.86 14.62 6.31
N SER A 43 -5.91 13.97 7.47
CA SER A 43 -4.71 13.32 8.00
C SER A 43 -4.50 11.97 7.30
N PRO A 44 -3.28 11.40 7.31
CA PRO A 44 -3.05 10.06 6.77
C PRO A 44 -3.96 8.99 7.38
N ILE A 45 -4.23 9.05 8.68
CA ILE A 45 -5.10 8.10 9.38
C ILE A 45 -6.56 8.26 8.94
N GLU A 46 -7.05 9.48 8.76
CA GLU A 46 -8.39 9.72 8.25
C GLU A 46 -8.55 9.16 6.83
N ALA A 47 -7.60 9.46 5.95
CA ALA A 47 -7.58 8.95 4.59
C ALA A 47 -7.58 7.43 4.57
N LEU A 48 -6.74 6.82 5.41
CA LEU A 48 -6.58 5.37 5.47
C LEU A 48 -7.87 4.68 5.93
N GLY A 49 -8.52 5.20 6.98
CA GLY A 49 -9.81 4.67 7.44
C GLY A 49 -10.88 4.73 6.35
N ARG A 50 -10.95 5.85 5.64
CA ARG A 50 -11.88 6.04 4.53
C ARG A 50 -11.61 5.06 3.38
N GLU A 51 -10.36 4.98 2.95
CA GLU A 51 -9.97 4.11 1.83
C GLU A 51 -10.20 2.63 2.15
N VAL A 52 -9.85 2.17 3.35
CA VAL A 52 -10.10 0.79 3.75
C VAL A 52 -11.59 0.46 3.71
N ALA A 53 -12.44 1.36 4.20
CA ALA A 53 -13.89 1.17 4.18
C ALA A 53 -14.42 1.13 2.74
N GLU A 54 -13.98 2.05 1.89
CA GLU A 54 -14.40 2.12 0.49
C GLU A 54 -13.95 0.89 -0.32
N GLU A 55 -12.73 0.45 -0.11
CA GLU A 55 -12.14 -0.64 -0.90
C GLU A 55 -12.56 -2.03 -0.43
N THR A 56 -12.78 -2.21 0.88
CA THR A 56 -12.95 -3.54 1.47
C THR A 56 -14.22 -3.75 2.26
N GLY A 57 -14.90 -2.67 2.66
CA GLY A 57 -16.06 -2.73 3.56
C GLY A 57 -15.70 -2.88 5.03
N LEU A 58 -14.41 -2.99 5.36
CA LEU A 58 -13.97 -3.15 6.75
C LEU A 58 -13.84 -1.80 7.44
N LEU A 59 -14.12 -1.79 8.75
CA LEU A 59 -13.97 -0.63 9.61
C LEU A 59 -12.81 -0.86 10.57
N VAL A 60 -11.90 0.11 10.66
CA VAL A 60 -10.76 0.08 11.57
C VAL A 60 -10.98 1.12 12.66
N PRO A 61 -11.43 0.72 13.86
CA PRO A 61 -11.71 1.68 14.93
C PRO A 61 -10.45 2.29 15.54
N ALA A 62 -9.32 1.58 15.47
CA ALA A 62 -8.06 2.07 16.02
C ALA A 62 -6.87 1.55 15.21
N TRP A 63 -5.91 2.43 14.99
CA TRP A 63 -4.61 2.11 14.39
C TRP A 63 -3.57 2.02 15.50
N GLN A 64 -2.77 0.98 15.47
CA GLN A 64 -1.79 0.72 16.52
C GLN A 64 -0.55 1.60 16.39
N ARG A 65 0.06 1.62 15.19
CA ARG A 65 1.29 2.38 14.98
C ARG A 65 1.68 2.48 13.50
N LEU A 66 2.52 3.46 13.23
CA LEU A 66 3.25 3.55 11.95
C LEU A 66 4.35 2.49 11.94
N CYS A 67 4.42 1.71 10.87
CA CYS A 67 5.39 0.62 10.72
C CYS A 67 6.56 1.00 9.82
N TRP A 68 6.28 1.65 8.70
CA TRP A 68 7.33 2.16 7.82
C TRP A 68 6.82 3.32 6.97
N THR A 69 7.79 4.05 6.41
CA THR A 69 7.54 5.07 5.41
C THR A 69 8.32 4.76 4.15
N VAL A 70 7.83 5.25 3.02
CA VAL A 70 8.48 5.11 1.72
C VAL A 70 8.54 6.48 1.07
N SER A 71 9.70 6.82 0.52
CA SER A 71 9.85 8.00 -0.35
C SER A 71 10.33 7.53 -1.71
N VAL A 72 9.67 7.98 -2.77
CA VAL A 72 10.09 7.71 -4.14
C VAL A 72 10.21 9.03 -4.89
N GLU A 73 11.38 9.29 -5.45
CA GLU A 73 11.59 10.40 -6.35
C GLU A 73 11.57 9.88 -7.79
N PHE A 74 10.63 10.37 -8.59
CA PHE A 74 10.50 10.01 -10.01
C PHE A 74 11.27 11.05 -10.80
N MET A 75 12.48 10.69 -11.22
CA MET A 75 13.46 11.64 -11.72
C MET A 75 13.01 12.36 -13.01
N GLU A 76 12.51 11.61 -13.99
CA GLU A 76 12.12 12.17 -15.28
C GLU A 76 10.67 12.67 -15.31
N MET A 77 9.85 12.25 -14.36
CA MET A 77 8.44 12.63 -14.26
C MET A 77 8.21 13.83 -13.33
N GLU A 78 9.26 14.33 -12.72
CA GLU A 78 9.23 15.48 -11.79
C GLU A 78 8.13 15.36 -10.73
N MET A 79 8.06 14.20 -10.08
CA MET A 79 7.11 13.98 -9.00
C MET A 79 7.74 13.17 -7.87
N THR A 80 7.15 13.26 -6.69
CA THR A 80 7.52 12.47 -5.53
C THR A 80 6.31 11.74 -4.97
N LEU A 81 6.56 10.59 -4.36
CA LEU A 81 5.56 9.79 -3.67
C LEU A 81 6.05 9.54 -2.26
N ASP A 82 5.25 9.92 -1.27
CA ASP A 82 5.49 9.61 0.12
C ASP A 82 4.38 8.71 0.64
N VAL A 83 4.76 7.58 1.24
CA VAL A 83 3.83 6.58 1.74
C VAL A 83 4.05 6.37 3.24
N GLU A 84 2.97 6.32 4.00
CA GLU A 84 2.98 5.84 5.38
C GLU A 84 2.20 4.54 5.45
N VAL A 85 2.76 3.52 6.11
CA VAL A 85 2.08 2.24 6.31
C VAL A 85 1.87 2.00 7.81
N HIS A 86 0.60 1.86 8.19
CA HIS A 86 0.17 1.74 9.57
C HIS A 86 -0.43 0.37 9.85
N LEU A 87 -0.18 -0.14 11.05
CA LEU A 87 -0.76 -1.40 11.53
C LEU A 87 -2.09 -1.12 12.22
N ALA A 88 -3.15 -1.81 11.79
CA ALA A 88 -4.43 -1.76 12.46
C ALA A 88 -4.35 -2.50 13.79
N GLU A 89 -4.88 -1.90 14.85
CA GLU A 89 -5.01 -2.57 16.16
C GLU A 89 -6.12 -3.62 16.09
N SER A 90 -7.24 -3.26 15.46
CA SER A 90 -8.39 -4.13 15.28
C SER A 90 -9.19 -3.67 14.07
N PHE A 91 -10.03 -4.55 13.55
CA PHE A 91 -10.95 -4.22 12.47
C PHE A 91 -12.19 -5.10 12.57
N THR A 92 -13.31 -4.62 12.05
CA THR A 92 -14.60 -5.30 12.08
C THR A 92 -15.27 -5.25 10.71
N GLY A 93 -16.26 -6.10 10.52
CA GLY A 93 -17.06 -6.15 9.31
C GLY A 93 -16.70 -7.33 8.41
N ASP A 94 -17.36 -7.38 7.27
CA ASP A 94 -17.15 -8.41 6.25
C ASP A 94 -16.56 -7.77 5.01
N LEU A 95 -15.80 -8.54 4.25
CA LEU A 95 -15.26 -8.08 2.96
C LEU A 95 -16.43 -7.88 1.99
N ILE A 96 -16.63 -6.64 1.57
CA ILE A 96 -17.64 -6.26 0.59
C ILE A 96 -16.93 -5.38 -0.43
N ILE A 97 -16.80 -5.87 -1.66
CA ILE A 97 -16.09 -5.16 -2.71
C ILE A 97 -17.08 -4.33 -3.52
N ASP A 98 -17.15 -3.07 -3.21
CA ASP A 98 -17.99 -2.07 -3.86
C ASP A 98 -17.28 -0.72 -3.87
N ASP A 99 -16.08 -0.72 -4.47
CA ASP A 99 -15.22 0.46 -4.51
C ASP A 99 -15.86 1.55 -5.37
N PRO A 100 -16.14 2.74 -4.82
CA PRO A 100 -16.72 3.86 -5.58
C PRO A 100 -15.90 4.24 -6.82
N ASP A 101 -14.58 4.10 -6.75
CA ASP A 101 -13.68 4.40 -7.85
C ASP A 101 -13.56 3.26 -8.86
N GLY A 102 -14.08 2.06 -8.51
CA GLY A 102 -14.07 0.90 -9.39
C GLY A 102 -12.68 0.31 -9.67
N ILE A 103 -11.68 0.66 -8.88
CA ILE A 103 -10.30 0.21 -9.04
C ILE A 103 -10.08 -1.11 -8.32
N VAL A 104 -10.47 -1.20 -7.05
CA VAL A 104 -10.35 -2.42 -6.27
C VAL A 104 -11.45 -3.39 -6.68
N THR A 105 -11.06 -4.55 -7.17
CA THR A 105 -11.97 -5.58 -7.69
C THR A 105 -11.98 -6.87 -6.87
N ALA A 106 -11.03 -7.02 -5.95
CA ALA A 106 -10.98 -8.16 -5.03
C ALA A 106 -10.18 -7.78 -3.78
N ALA A 107 -10.43 -8.49 -2.69
CA ALA A 107 -9.64 -8.39 -1.47
C ALA A 107 -9.56 -9.77 -0.83
N GLU A 108 -8.37 -10.15 -0.35
CA GLU A 108 -8.15 -11.46 0.25
C GLU A 108 -7.17 -11.35 1.42
N PHE A 109 -7.42 -12.13 2.47
CA PHE A 109 -6.44 -12.40 3.50
C PHE A 109 -5.55 -13.54 3.02
N VAL A 110 -4.25 -13.32 2.99
CA VAL A 110 -3.28 -14.29 2.46
C VAL A 110 -2.14 -14.53 3.45
N ASP A 111 -1.63 -15.75 3.47
CA ASP A 111 -0.46 -16.09 4.24
C ASP A 111 0.81 -15.49 3.60
N ARG A 112 1.95 -15.68 4.26
CA ARG A 112 3.23 -15.16 3.77
C ARG A 112 3.53 -15.58 2.34
N ARG A 113 3.30 -16.85 1.99
CA ARG A 113 3.53 -17.36 0.64
C ARG A 113 2.60 -16.68 -0.36
N GLY A 114 1.35 -16.48 0.03
CA GLY A 114 0.37 -15.76 -0.79
C GLY A 114 0.77 -14.30 -1.03
N VAL A 115 1.35 -13.64 -0.04
CA VAL A 115 1.89 -12.27 -0.21
C VAL A 115 3.01 -12.27 -1.25
N VAL A 116 3.98 -13.18 -1.11
CA VAL A 116 5.10 -13.29 -2.06
C VAL A 116 4.60 -13.54 -3.47
N ASP A 117 3.66 -14.46 -3.65
CA ASP A 117 3.13 -14.81 -4.97
C ASP A 117 2.40 -13.63 -5.62
N ARG A 118 1.62 -12.87 -4.85
CA ARG A 118 0.85 -11.75 -5.38
C ARG A 118 1.70 -10.53 -5.70
N LEU A 119 2.86 -10.39 -5.06
CA LEU A 119 3.75 -9.24 -5.29
C LEU A 119 4.71 -9.43 -6.47
N VAL A 120 4.64 -10.56 -7.16
CA VAL A 120 5.43 -10.75 -8.40
C VAL A 120 5.04 -9.69 -9.41
N GLY A 121 6.04 -8.94 -9.91
CA GLY A 121 5.82 -7.83 -10.84
C GLY A 121 5.40 -6.50 -10.20
N ALA A 122 5.20 -6.46 -8.89
CA ALA A 122 4.90 -5.22 -8.19
C ALA A 122 6.11 -4.26 -8.20
N SER A 123 5.83 -2.97 -8.05
CA SER A 123 6.88 -1.97 -7.89
C SER A 123 7.74 -2.28 -6.67
N MET A 124 9.05 -2.02 -6.79
CA MET A 124 10.01 -2.29 -5.71
C MET A 124 9.59 -1.62 -4.39
N TRP A 125 9.09 -0.40 -4.46
CA TRP A 125 8.69 0.36 -3.26
C TRP A 125 7.41 -0.17 -2.59
N VAL A 126 6.68 -1.07 -3.24
CA VAL A 126 5.57 -1.82 -2.65
C VAL A 126 6.07 -3.17 -2.14
N ALA A 127 6.76 -3.91 -2.99
CA ALA A 127 7.13 -5.30 -2.74
C ALA A 127 8.22 -5.45 -1.65
N GLU A 128 9.28 -4.65 -1.70
CA GLU A 128 10.41 -4.82 -0.79
C GLU A 128 10.03 -4.65 0.69
N PRO A 129 9.33 -3.54 1.08
CA PRO A 129 8.93 -3.40 2.48
C PRO A 129 7.96 -4.50 2.94
N LEU A 130 7.05 -4.93 2.08
CA LEU A 130 6.09 -5.98 2.43
C LEU A 130 6.76 -7.34 2.57
N HIS A 131 7.72 -7.66 1.71
CA HIS A 131 8.53 -8.88 1.84
C HIS A 131 9.29 -8.87 3.17
N ASP A 132 9.92 -7.75 3.52
CA ASP A 132 10.65 -7.60 4.77
C ASP A 132 9.72 -7.78 5.97
N TRP A 133 8.56 -7.12 5.95
CA TRP A 133 7.56 -7.22 7.03
C TRP A 133 7.07 -8.64 7.23
N THR A 134 6.73 -9.34 6.16
CA THR A 134 6.21 -10.71 6.24
C THR A 134 7.30 -11.72 6.63
N ALA A 135 8.56 -11.41 6.34
CA ALA A 135 9.70 -12.24 6.76
C ALA A 135 10.00 -12.09 8.26
N GLY A 136 9.75 -10.92 8.83
CA GLY A 136 9.95 -10.66 10.25
C GLY A 136 9.53 -9.24 10.58
N SER A 137 8.38 -9.09 11.24
CA SER A 137 7.88 -7.78 11.66
C SER A 137 8.82 -7.11 12.66
N TRP A 138 8.74 -5.80 12.73
CA TRP A 138 9.58 -4.98 13.63
C TRP A 138 8.70 -4.03 14.45
N SER A 139 9.29 -3.47 15.50
CA SER A 139 8.58 -2.61 16.45
C SER A 139 8.94 -1.12 16.33
N ASP A 140 10.02 -0.79 15.65
CA ASP A 140 10.42 0.59 15.35
C ASP A 140 9.79 1.04 14.02
N VAL A 141 10.12 2.26 13.56
CA VAL A 141 9.69 2.75 12.24
C VAL A 141 10.87 2.64 11.29
N ARG A 142 10.67 1.94 10.17
CA ARG A 142 11.69 1.86 9.11
C ARG A 142 11.37 2.84 8.00
N HIS A 143 12.40 3.27 7.29
CA HIS A 143 12.26 4.15 6.15
C HIS A 143 12.92 3.53 4.92
N TYR A 144 12.21 3.58 3.79
CA TYR A 144 12.67 3.09 2.50
C TYR A 144 12.72 4.26 1.52
N ASP A 145 13.87 4.48 0.91
CA ASP A 145 14.09 5.61 0.01
C ASP A 145 14.51 5.10 -1.36
N TYR A 146 13.79 5.52 -2.41
CA TYR A 146 13.98 5.07 -3.77
C TYR A 146 14.09 6.21 -4.75
N ALA A 147 14.88 5.99 -5.80
CA ALA A 147 14.83 6.77 -7.03
C ALA A 147 14.21 5.90 -8.12
N ALA A 148 13.26 6.44 -8.85
CA ALA A 148 12.67 5.76 -10.00
C ALA A 148 13.01 6.52 -11.28
N HIS A 149 13.53 5.81 -12.25
CA HIS A 149 13.95 6.35 -13.55
C HIS A 149 13.04 5.84 -14.66
N GLY A 150 12.69 6.69 -15.58
CA GLY A 150 11.82 6.39 -16.69
C GLY A 150 10.84 7.53 -16.94
N SER A 151 10.47 7.74 -18.17
CA SER A 151 9.56 8.83 -18.57
C SER A 151 8.09 8.39 -18.61
N ARG A 152 7.83 7.08 -18.51
CA ARG A 152 6.50 6.50 -18.55
C ARG A 152 6.37 5.39 -17.50
N PRO A 153 5.15 5.15 -16.98
CA PRO A 153 4.94 4.09 -15.99
C PRO A 153 5.46 2.71 -16.43
N SER A 154 5.35 2.38 -17.72
CA SER A 154 5.81 1.09 -18.25
C SER A 154 7.34 0.94 -18.29
N ASP A 155 8.08 2.04 -18.22
CA ASP A 155 9.54 2.06 -18.35
C ASP A 155 10.24 2.28 -16.99
N LEU A 156 9.50 2.36 -15.91
CA LEU A 156 10.05 2.69 -14.60
C LEU A 156 10.99 1.61 -14.08
N ARG A 157 12.16 2.06 -13.63
CA ARG A 157 13.16 1.26 -12.94
C ARG A 157 13.51 1.95 -11.64
N ALA A 158 13.36 1.24 -10.54
CA ALA A 158 13.64 1.78 -9.22
C ALA A 158 14.94 1.24 -8.66
N GLU A 159 15.63 2.08 -7.90
CA GLU A 159 16.78 1.67 -7.12
C GLU A 159 16.62 2.20 -5.69
N ARG A 160 17.03 1.42 -4.73
CA ARG A 160 17.01 1.84 -3.33
C ARG A 160 18.22 2.70 -3.04
N ARG A 161 17.99 3.85 -2.39
CA ARG A 161 19.04 4.83 -2.07
C ARG A 161 19.58 4.71 -0.65
N ASN A 162 18.83 4.07 0.24
CA ASN A 162 19.27 3.85 1.61
C ASN A 162 19.43 2.36 1.92
N PRO A 163 20.34 1.97 2.85
CA PRO A 163 20.55 0.57 3.21
C PRO A 163 19.39 -0.05 3.99
#